data_fbf40245da2ab1f2981dfdc98f49330b
#
_entry.id   fbf40245da2ab1f2981dfdc98f49330b
#
_cell.length_a   1.000
_cell.length_b   1.000
_cell.length_c   1.000
_cell.angle_alpha   90.00
_cell.angle_beta   90.00
_cell.angle_gamma   90.00
#
_symmetry.space_group_name_H-M   'P 1'
#
loop_
_entity.id
_entity.type
_entity.pdbx_description
1 polymer ?
#
loop_
_entity_poly.entity_id
_entity_poly.type
_entity_poly.pdbx_seq_one_letter_code
_entity_poly.pdbx_strand_id
1 'polypeptide(L)'
;MDKRKIAVVALLVVFVVGMSLSTVSASKTVKIGKYKCKLSNKDIKKIKKGKQVTKSSGKYIKYRDYTTHKIKKAKVKISVSKRSNDGGTVKGKYYVEAWSSCGPINCKWIRL
;
A
#
# COMPACT_ATOMS: atom_id res chain seq x y z
N MET A 1 39.41 -31.43 -6.05
CA MET A 1 38.55 -31.28 -5.09
C MET A 1 38.00 -29.88 -5.01
N ASP A 2 38.79 -28.95 -5.16
CA ASP A 2 38.30 -27.62 -5.10
C ASP A 2 37.33 -27.25 -6.18
N LYS A 3 37.39 -27.91 -7.29
CA LYS A 3 36.46 -27.71 -8.37
C LYS A 3 35.05 -27.97 -7.93
N ARG A 4 34.84 -28.95 -7.12
CA ARG A 4 33.53 -29.29 -6.62
C ARG A 4 33.01 -28.20 -5.69
N LYS A 5 33.89 -27.68 -4.87
CA LYS A 5 33.54 -26.63 -3.95
C LYS A 5 33.08 -25.38 -4.69
N ILE A 6 33.78 -25.07 -5.75
CA ILE A 6 33.46 -23.90 -6.54
C ILE A 6 32.07 -24.04 -7.15
N ALA A 7 31.76 -25.21 -7.65
CA ALA A 7 30.44 -25.45 -8.23
C ALA A 7 29.33 -25.26 -7.21
N VAL A 8 29.55 -25.73 -6.01
CA VAL A 8 28.56 -25.60 -4.95
C VAL A 8 28.31 -24.16 -4.61
N VAL A 9 29.37 -23.38 -4.50
CA VAL A 9 29.23 -21.97 -4.18
C VAL A 9 28.43 -21.23 -5.27
N ALA A 10 28.68 -21.54 -6.51
CA ALA A 10 27.95 -20.91 -7.59
C ALA A 10 26.45 -21.19 -7.51
N LEU A 11 26.08 -22.39 -7.16
CA LEU A 11 24.69 -22.75 -7.01
C LEU A 11 23.99 -21.94 -5.90
N LEU A 12 24.66 -21.76 -4.79
CA LEU A 12 24.11 -21.02 -3.69
C LEU A 12 23.85 -19.57 -4.06
N VAL A 13 24.74 -18.96 -4.80
CA VAL A 13 24.58 -17.57 -5.21
C VAL A 13 23.37 -17.41 -6.11
N VAL A 14 23.22 -18.27 -7.08
CA VAL A 14 22.08 -18.21 -7.98
C VAL A 14 20.76 -18.34 -7.22
N PHE A 15 20.72 -19.21 -6.26
CA PHE A 15 19.54 -19.45 -5.48
C PHE A 15 19.09 -18.20 -4.71
N VAL A 16 20.02 -17.52 -4.07
CA VAL A 16 19.71 -16.31 -3.31
C VAL A 16 19.18 -15.21 -4.20
N VAL A 17 19.75 -15.02 -5.36
CA VAL A 17 19.31 -14.00 -6.29
C VAL A 17 17.88 -14.24 -6.73
N GLY A 18 17.53 -15.47 -7.01
CA GLY A 18 16.18 -15.79 -7.42
C GLY A 18 15.14 -15.44 -6.35
N MET A 19 15.46 -15.68 -5.11
CA MET A 19 14.54 -15.36 -4.02
C MET A 19 14.37 -13.86 -3.85
N SER A 20 15.44 -13.11 -3.97
CA SER A 20 15.37 -11.67 -3.83
C SER A 20 14.47 -11.04 -4.89
N LEU A 21 14.57 -11.49 -6.10
CA LEU A 21 13.76 -10.97 -7.18
C LEU A 21 12.27 -11.18 -6.94
N SER A 22 11.90 -12.34 -6.47
CA SER A 22 10.49 -12.63 -6.24
C SER A 22 9.88 -11.77 -5.15
N THR A 23 10.68 -11.35 -4.16
CA THR A 23 10.16 -10.50 -3.10
C THR A 23 10.10 -9.04 -3.52
N VAL A 24 11.08 -8.56 -4.23
CA VAL A 24 11.17 -7.15 -4.58
C VAL A 24 10.06 -6.72 -5.54
N SER A 25 9.69 -7.57 -6.46
CA SER A 25 8.70 -7.22 -7.47
C SER A 25 7.27 -7.14 -6.95
N ALA A 26 7.06 -7.46 -5.68
CA ALA A 26 5.72 -7.67 -5.17
C ALA A 26 5.08 -6.43 -4.53
N SER A 27 5.83 -5.37 -4.26
CA SER A 27 5.27 -4.22 -3.57
C SER A 27 5.03 -3.05 -4.53
N LYS A 28 4.04 -2.22 -4.19
CA LYS A 28 3.73 -1.02 -4.93
C LYS A 28 3.44 0.12 -3.97
N THR A 29 3.95 1.31 -4.28
CA THR A 29 3.67 2.51 -3.52
C THR A 29 2.48 3.24 -4.13
N VAL A 30 1.50 3.54 -3.30
CA VAL A 30 0.32 4.29 -3.69
C VAL A 30 0.44 5.69 -3.10
N LYS A 31 0.29 6.70 -3.96
CA LYS A 31 0.33 8.10 -3.53
C LYS A 31 -1.02 8.74 -3.77
N ILE A 32 -1.44 9.57 -2.83
CA ILE A 32 -2.65 10.37 -2.97
C ILE A 32 -2.39 11.73 -2.29
N GLY A 33 -2.23 12.78 -3.10
CA GLY A 33 -1.79 14.07 -2.60
C GLY A 33 -0.41 13.96 -1.97
N LYS A 34 -0.29 14.42 -0.74
CA LYS A 34 0.96 14.32 0.04
C LYS A 34 1.07 13.04 0.87
N TYR A 35 0.08 12.18 0.78
CA TYR A 35 0.04 10.92 1.54
C TYR A 35 0.46 9.77 0.66
N LYS A 36 1.10 8.77 1.26
CA LYS A 36 1.52 7.57 0.54
C LYS A 36 1.52 6.35 1.45
N CYS A 37 1.36 5.19 0.86
CA CYS A 37 1.49 3.92 1.56
C CYS A 37 2.05 2.86 0.62
N LYS A 38 2.55 1.77 1.19
CA LYS A 38 3.03 0.64 0.41
C LYS A 38 2.05 -0.51 0.49
N LEU A 39 1.76 -1.10 -0.67
CA LEU A 39 0.95 -2.30 -0.76
C LEU A 39 1.86 -3.49 -1.03
N SER A 40 1.72 -4.53 -0.22
CA SER A 40 2.43 -5.78 -0.45
C SER A 40 1.73 -6.58 -1.55
N ASN A 41 2.37 -7.65 -2.01
CA ASN A 41 1.77 -8.53 -2.99
C ASN A 41 0.45 -9.13 -2.48
N LYS A 42 0.40 -9.47 -1.20
CA LYS A 42 -0.84 -9.95 -0.58
C LYS A 42 -1.94 -8.91 -0.63
N ASP A 43 -1.61 -7.66 -0.34
CA ASP A 43 -2.57 -6.56 -0.38
C ASP A 43 -3.15 -6.39 -1.77
N ILE A 44 -2.29 -6.40 -2.79
CA ILE A 44 -2.72 -6.26 -4.17
C ILE A 44 -3.64 -7.41 -4.57
N LYS A 45 -3.32 -8.62 -4.18
CA LYS A 45 -4.18 -9.79 -4.45
C LYS A 45 -5.54 -9.65 -3.79
N LYS A 46 -5.58 -9.18 -2.55
CA LYS A 46 -6.86 -8.96 -1.86
C LYS A 46 -7.71 -7.92 -2.56
N ILE A 47 -7.10 -6.83 -2.99
CA ILE A 47 -7.80 -5.76 -3.69
C ILE A 47 -8.37 -6.27 -5.01
N LYS A 48 -7.61 -7.03 -5.76
CA LYS A 48 -8.06 -7.60 -7.03
C LYS A 48 -9.20 -8.61 -6.85
N LYS A 49 -9.30 -9.21 -5.69
CA LYS A 49 -10.41 -10.12 -5.35
C LYS A 49 -11.64 -9.38 -4.85
N GLY A 50 -11.59 -8.07 -4.73
CA GLY A 50 -12.70 -7.25 -4.28
C GLY A 50 -12.67 -6.87 -2.82
N LYS A 51 -11.60 -7.16 -2.10
CA LYS A 51 -11.44 -6.77 -0.70
C LYS A 51 -10.81 -5.39 -0.59
N GLN A 52 -11.15 -4.69 0.47
CA GLN A 52 -10.55 -3.39 0.78
C GLN A 52 -9.34 -3.58 1.67
N VAL A 53 -8.27 -2.86 1.37
CA VAL A 53 -7.06 -2.83 2.19
C VAL A 53 -6.84 -1.41 2.68
N THR A 54 -6.62 -1.25 3.99
CA THR A 54 -6.37 0.03 4.63
C THR A 54 -4.98 0.03 5.24
N LYS A 55 -4.21 1.07 4.94
CA LYS A 55 -2.85 1.25 5.46
C LYS A 55 -2.71 2.64 6.07
N SER A 56 -1.83 2.77 7.06
CA SER A 56 -1.50 4.07 7.62
C SER A 56 -0.58 4.82 6.66
N SER A 57 -0.83 6.12 6.50
CA SER A 57 0.06 6.97 5.70
C SER A 57 1.29 7.44 6.49
N GLY A 58 1.31 7.19 7.79
CA GLY A 58 2.36 7.71 8.66
C GLY A 58 2.26 9.20 8.94
N LYS A 59 1.21 9.86 8.50
CA LYS A 59 1.00 11.29 8.67
C LYS A 59 -0.29 11.59 9.42
N TYR A 60 -0.38 12.81 9.92
CA TYR A 60 -1.51 13.29 10.69
C TYR A 60 -2.01 14.59 10.12
N ILE A 61 -3.30 14.88 10.31
CA ILE A 61 -3.85 16.21 10.09
C ILE A 61 -4.17 16.82 11.45
N LYS A 62 -4.13 18.14 11.52
CA LYS A 62 -4.53 18.88 12.72
C LYS A 62 -5.96 19.37 12.53
N TYR A 63 -6.75 19.26 13.57
CA TYR A 63 -8.11 19.76 13.57
C TYR A 63 -8.45 20.37 14.91
N ARG A 64 -9.42 21.27 14.93
CA ARG A 64 -9.88 21.92 16.15
C ARG A 64 -11.08 21.15 16.70
N ASP A 65 -10.96 20.75 17.96
CA ASP A 65 -12.07 20.14 18.67
C ASP A 65 -12.94 21.26 19.24
N TYR A 66 -14.15 21.42 18.71
CA TYR A 66 -15.05 22.50 19.14
C TYR A 66 -15.58 22.30 20.55
N THR A 67 -15.56 21.09 21.06
CA THR A 67 -15.99 20.82 22.43
C THR A 67 -14.96 21.28 23.45
N THR A 68 -13.69 20.99 23.22
CA THR A 68 -12.60 21.34 24.14
C THR A 68 -11.82 22.57 23.72
N HIS A 69 -12.05 23.09 22.51
CA HIS A 69 -11.33 24.21 21.91
C HIS A 69 -9.83 23.97 21.75
N LYS A 70 -9.42 22.71 21.76
CA LYS A 70 -8.02 22.33 21.61
C LYS A 70 -7.75 21.81 20.21
N ILE A 71 -6.50 21.97 19.76
CA ILE A 71 -6.06 21.43 18.49
C ILE A 71 -5.60 20.00 18.73
N LYS A 72 -6.18 19.08 17.98
CA LYS A 72 -5.87 17.65 18.05
C LYS A 72 -5.33 17.17 16.72
N LYS A 73 -4.71 15.99 16.74
CA LYS A 73 -4.19 15.35 15.53
C LYS A 73 -5.00 14.09 15.24
N ALA A 74 -5.29 13.87 13.97
CA ALA A 74 -5.94 12.65 13.51
C ALA A 74 -5.05 11.94 12.51
N LYS A 75 -4.91 10.63 12.67
CA LYS A 75 -4.13 9.81 11.73
C LYS A 75 -4.82 9.80 10.38
N VAL A 76 -4.02 9.92 9.32
CA VAL A 76 -4.49 9.78 7.95
C VAL A 76 -4.21 8.36 7.49
N LYS A 77 -5.24 7.67 7.04
CA LYS A 77 -5.15 6.33 6.49
C LYS A 77 -5.47 6.35 5.01
N ILE A 78 -4.94 5.38 4.29
CA ILE A 78 -5.21 5.21 2.87
C ILE A 78 -5.89 3.87 2.66
N SER A 79 -7.06 3.89 2.03
CA SER A 79 -7.80 2.69 1.66
C SER A 79 -7.69 2.47 0.16
N VAL A 80 -7.51 1.24 -0.25
CA VAL A 80 -7.53 0.85 -1.66
C VAL A 80 -8.54 -0.26 -1.83
N SER A 81 -9.45 -0.10 -2.78
CA SER A 81 -10.49 -1.07 -3.05
C SER A 81 -10.84 -1.07 -4.53
N LYS A 82 -11.59 -2.09 -4.94
CA LYS A 82 -12.04 -2.21 -6.32
C LYS A 82 -13.17 -1.26 -6.65
N ARG A 83 -13.95 -0.86 -5.64
CA ARG A 83 -15.13 -0.02 -5.78
C ARG A 83 -15.02 1.24 -4.96
N SER A 84 -15.60 2.32 -5.43
CA SER A 84 -15.72 3.54 -4.66
C SER A 84 -16.74 3.39 -3.53
N ASN A 85 -16.85 4.40 -2.68
CA ASN A 85 -17.76 4.36 -1.53
C ASN A 85 -19.23 4.24 -1.95
N ASP A 86 -19.58 4.74 -3.12
CA ASP A 86 -20.93 4.63 -3.66
C ASP A 86 -21.14 3.35 -4.48
N GLY A 87 -20.17 2.46 -4.51
CA GLY A 87 -20.24 1.20 -5.23
C GLY A 87 -19.83 1.26 -6.69
N GLY A 88 -19.43 2.43 -7.20
CA GLY A 88 -19.00 2.57 -8.59
C GLY A 88 -17.64 1.92 -8.85
N THR A 89 -17.43 1.51 -10.09
CA THR A 89 -16.18 0.91 -10.52
C THR A 89 -15.68 1.57 -11.80
N VAL A 90 -14.36 1.56 -11.99
CA VAL A 90 -13.73 1.96 -13.23
C VAL A 90 -12.89 0.79 -13.73
N LYS A 91 -13.13 0.37 -14.94
CA LYS A 91 -12.47 -0.79 -15.52
C LYS A 91 -10.94 -0.62 -15.52
N GLY A 92 -10.26 -1.62 -14.97
CA GLY A 92 -8.79 -1.61 -14.91
C GLY A 92 -8.20 -0.67 -13.87
N LYS A 93 -9.03 -0.04 -13.05
CA LYS A 93 -8.57 0.88 -12.01
C LYS A 93 -9.11 0.50 -10.63
N TYR A 94 -8.47 1.06 -9.62
CA TYR A 94 -8.82 0.80 -8.23
C TYR A 94 -8.97 2.12 -7.50
N TYR A 95 -9.93 2.18 -6.60
CA TYR A 95 -10.27 3.38 -5.86
C TYR A 95 -9.35 3.56 -4.66
N VAL A 96 -8.73 4.72 -4.56
CA VAL A 96 -7.86 5.08 -3.45
C VAL A 96 -8.45 6.28 -2.74
N GLU A 97 -8.57 6.19 -1.43
CA GLU A 97 -9.09 7.26 -0.60
C GLU A 97 -8.18 7.51 0.59
N ALA A 98 -7.80 8.76 0.80
CA ALA A 98 -7.13 9.19 2.03
C ALA A 98 -8.20 9.75 2.97
N TRP A 99 -8.24 9.26 4.19
CA TRP A 99 -9.26 9.65 5.16
C TRP A 99 -8.72 9.63 6.59
N SER A 100 -9.45 10.30 7.47
CA SER A 100 -9.15 10.36 8.89
C SER A 100 -10.43 10.25 9.69
N SER A 101 -10.34 10.31 11.02
CA SER A 101 -11.52 10.36 11.88
C SER A 101 -12.39 11.59 11.62
N CYS A 102 -11.83 12.62 10.98
CA CYS A 102 -12.58 13.82 10.61
C CYS A 102 -13.30 13.68 9.26
N GLY A 103 -13.09 12.58 8.55
CA GLY A 103 -13.74 12.31 7.27
C GLY A 103 -12.76 12.14 6.11
N PRO A 104 -13.29 12.01 4.89
CA PRO A 104 -12.46 11.85 3.70
C PRO A 104 -11.67 13.12 3.40
N ILE A 105 -10.43 12.94 2.93
CA ILE A 105 -9.54 14.05 2.59
C ILE A 105 -9.39 14.18 1.09
N ASN A 106 -9.14 13.05 0.41
CA ASN A 106 -8.90 13.03 -1.02
C ASN A 106 -9.16 11.62 -1.56
N CYS A 107 -9.44 11.53 -2.85
CA CYS A 107 -9.65 10.24 -3.51
C CYS A 107 -9.22 10.30 -4.96
N LYS A 108 -8.89 9.15 -5.52
CA LYS A 108 -8.56 9.04 -6.94
C LYS A 108 -8.61 7.58 -7.37
N TRP A 109 -8.56 7.36 -8.68
CA TRP A 109 -8.48 6.04 -9.28
C TRP A 109 -7.06 5.81 -9.76
N ILE A 110 -6.54 4.61 -9.52
CA ILE A 110 -5.19 4.21 -9.92
C ILE A 110 -5.20 2.83 -10.57
N ARG A 111 -4.13 2.52 -11.27
CA ARG A 111 -3.89 1.18 -11.80
C ARG A 111 -2.92 0.44 -10.88
N LEU A 112 -3.16 -0.83 -10.71
CA LEU A 112 -2.28 -1.70 -9.94
C LEU A 112 -1.59 -2.73 -10.81
#